data_08e0f58983272155a274cbb940a3dc5a
#
_entry.id   08e0f58983272155a274cbb940a3dc5a
#
_cell.length_a   1.000
_cell.length_b   1.000
_cell.length_c   1.000
_cell.angle_alpha   90.00
_cell.angle_beta   90.00
_cell.angle_gamma   90.00
#
_symmetry.space_group_name_H-M   'P 1'
#
loop_
_entity.id
_entity.type
_entity.pdbx_description
1 polymer ?
#
loop_
_entity_poly.entity_id
_entity_poly.type
_entity_poly.pdbx_seq_one_letter_code
_entity_poly.pdbx_strand_id
1 'polypeptide(L)'
;LMVLMAGAVVFMLANGIGTEKFSVGGGVELSVSGVSKIGNMSASGRAAYLKGVNFSNPIMTILFLPVRMLYFMYTPFPWMLRAVVDLVGLFDAVLYIYFSVQIYKKTRKILRDPNKDSNVKFVLLLFWVLLIIIAMFAAVTSNYGTAIRHRCKLFPIMLLIVGDTLEKQHSRKSGYHEN
;
A
#
# COMPACT_ATOMS: atom_id res chain seq x y z
N LEU A 1 -11.65 -16.42 -8.28
CA LEU A 1 -11.73 -16.53 -6.82
C LEU A 1 -11.33 -15.23 -6.13
N MET A 2 -10.19 -14.60 -6.50
CA MET A 2 -9.68 -13.36 -5.86
C MET A 2 -10.59 -12.15 -6.08
N VAL A 3 -11.14 -11.96 -7.28
CA VAL A 3 -12.12 -10.90 -7.56
C VAL A 3 -13.39 -11.07 -6.72
N LEU A 4 -13.84 -12.32 -6.53
CA LEU A 4 -14.97 -12.64 -5.67
C LEU A 4 -14.65 -12.36 -4.19
N MET A 5 -13.45 -12.67 -3.71
CA MET A 5 -13.04 -12.37 -2.34
C MET A 5 -12.90 -10.86 -2.10
N ALA A 6 -12.28 -10.13 -3.04
CA ALA A 6 -12.21 -8.67 -2.96
C ALA A 6 -13.61 -8.05 -3.01
N GLY A 7 -14.48 -8.53 -3.88
CA GLY A 7 -15.88 -8.11 -3.96
C GLY A 7 -16.67 -8.45 -2.68
N ALA A 8 -16.45 -9.62 -2.09
CA ALA A 8 -17.09 -10.01 -0.83
C ALA A 8 -16.63 -9.12 0.35
N VAL A 9 -15.33 -8.79 0.43
CA VAL A 9 -14.80 -7.88 1.47
C VAL A 9 -15.40 -6.48 1.29
N VAL A 10 -15.44 -5.96 0.06
CA VAL A 10 -16.07 -4.66 -0.23
C VAL A 10 -17.56 -4.70 0.07
N PHE A 11 -18.26 -5.78 -0.30
CA PHE A 11 -19.68 -5.95 -0.02
C PHE A 11 -19.97 -6.06 1.48
N MET A 12 -19.17 -6.80 2.26
CA MET A 12 -19.28 -6.88 3.72
C MET A 12 -19.05 -5.53 4.37
N LEU A 13 -18.01 -4.80 3.95
CA LEU A 13 -17.71 -3.46 4.43
C LEU A 13 -18.82 -2.46 4.08
N ALA A 14 -19.38 -2.54 2.88
CA ALA A 14 -20.44 -1.66 2.41
C ALA A 14 -21.77 -1.88 3.14
N ASN A 15 -22.10 -3.13 3.46
CA ASN A 15 -23.36 -3.49 4.11
C ASN A 15 -23.27 -3.62 5.64
N GLY A 16 -22.09 -3.35 6.23
CA GLY A 16 -21.91 -3.48 7.68
C GLY A 16 -22.06 -4.90 8.23
N ILE A 17 -22.05 -5.92 7.36
CA ILE A 17 -22.20 -7.33 7.76
C ILE A 17 -20.90 -7.77 8.44
N GLY A 18 -20.97 -8.11 9.71
CA GLY A 18 -19.84 -8.53 10.54
C GLY A 18 -19.33 -7.46 11.49
N THR A 19 -19.98 -6.29 11.59
CA THR A 19 -19.54 -5.18 12.43
C THR A 19 -20.26 -5.11 13.77
N GLU A 20 -21.00 -6.13 14.16
CA GLU A 20 -21.47 -6.19 15.55
C GLU A 20 -20.26 -6.37 16.47
N LYS A 21 -19.77 -5.25 16.97
CA LYS A 21 -18.90 -5.13 18.15
C LYS A 21 -17.47 -5.66 18.05
N PHE A 22 -16.75 -5.40 16.97
CA PHE A 22 -15.30 -5.38 17.10
C PHE A 22 -14.83 -3.96 17.49
N SER A 23 -14.99 -3.61 18.75
CA SER A 23 -14.44 -2.41 19.34
C SER A 23 -12.94 -2.60 19.53
N VAL A 24 -12.14 -2.18 18.58
CA VAL A 24 -10.70 -1.97 18.80
C VAL A 24 -10.58 -0.68 19.63
N GLY A 25 -10.09 -0.78 20.84
CA GLY A 25 -9.99 0.25 21.87
C GLY A 25 -10.09 1.68 21.39
N GLY A 26 -11.23 2.32 21.65
CA GLY A 26 -11.53 3.67 21.23
C GLY A 26 -12.90 3.88 20.57
N GLY A 27 -13.77 2.87 20.51
CA GLY A 27 -15.16 3.02 20.06
C GLY A 27 -15.32 3.25 18.54
N VAL A 28 -14.39 2.81 17.73
CA VAL A 28 -14.46 2.95 16.25
C VAL A 28 -15.09 1.70 15.66
N GLU A 29 -16.23 1.86 15.01
CA GLU A 29 -16.88 0.80 14.26
C GLU A 29 -16.11 0.50 12.97
N LEU A 30 -15.87 -0.79 12.66
CA LEU A 30 -15.33 -1.27 11.40
C LEU A 30 -16.44 -1.25 10.31
N SER A 31 -17.00 -0.08 10.06
CA SER A 31 -17.93 0.17 8.96
C SER A 31 -17.27 1.13 7.97
N VAL A 32 -17.81 1.25 6.76
CA VAL A 32 -17.28 2.23 5.78
C VAL A 32 -17.40 3.65 6.33
N SER A 33 -18.43 3.94 7.11
CA SER A 33 -18.58 5.21 7.82
C SER A 33 -17.53 5.41 8.91
N GLY A 34 -17.17 4.36 9.67
CA GLY A 34 -16.09 4.38 10.65
C GLY A 34 -14.72 4.61 9.99
N VAL A 35 -14.44 3.92 8.88
CA VAL A 35 -13.21 4.10 8.09
C VAL A 35 -13.10 5.53 7.55
N SER A 36 -14.18 6.10 7.03
CA SER A 36 -14.18 7.48 6.53
C SER A 36 -13.98 8.49 7.66
N LYS A 37 -14.57 8.26 8.84
CA LYS A 37 -14.39 9.08 10.03
C LYS A 37 -12.93 9.09 10.50
N ILE A 38 -12.28 7.94 10.59
CA ILE A 38 -10.85 7.84 10.92
C ILE A 38 -10.00 8.57 9.87
N GLY A 39 -10.28 8.37 8.58
CA GLY A 39 -9.59 9.04 7.49
C GLY A 39 -9.68 10.57 7.59
N ASN A 40 -10.86 11.10 7.92
CA ASN A 40 -11.06 12.54 8.13
C ASN A 40 -10.35 13.06 9.40
N MET A 41 -10.38 12.32 10.49
CA MET A 41 -9.63 12.67 11.71
C MET A 41 -8.10 12.67 11.48
N SER A 42 -7.59 11.75 10.67
CA SER A 42 -6.16 11.71 10.34
C SER A 42 -5.73 12.81 9.35
N ALA A 43 -6.68 13.47 8.68
CA ALA A 43 -6.44 14.58 7.75
C ALA A 43 -6.16 15.92 8.44
N SER A 44 -5.71 15.91 9.70
CA SER A 44 -5.35 17.09 10.46
C SER A 44 -3.86 17.37 10.45
N GLY A 45 -3.48 18.65 10.66
CA GLY A 45 -2.10 19.07 10.80
C GLY A 45 -1.36 19.35 9.49
N ARG A 46 -0.03 19.58 9.60
CA ARG A 46 0.85 19.98 8.52
C ARG A 46 1.06 18.87 7.48
N ALA A 47 1.15 17.65 7.94
CA ALA A 47 1.46 16.46 7.13
C ALA A 47 0.22 15.83 6.46
N ALA A 48 -0.96 16.46 6.55
CA ALA A 48 -2.17 15.94 5.93
C ALA A 48 -2.16 16.16 4.42
N TYR A 49 -2.60 15.14 3.68
CA TYR A 49 -2.81 15.18 2.23
C TYR A 49 -4.30 15.01 1.89
N LEU A 50 -4.67 15.38 0.65
CA LEU A 50 -6.07 15.37 0.17
C LEU A 50 -7.02 16.21 1.05
N LYS A 51 -6.52 17.35 1.55
CA LYS A 51 -7.33 18.31 2.32
C LYS A 51 -8.47 18.82 1.45
N GLY A 52 -9.66 18.90 2.02
CA GLY A 52 -10.86 19.41 1.33
C GLY A 52 -11.68 18.32 0.61
N VAL A 53 -11.19 17.08 0.51
CA VAL A 53 -12.01 15.97 0.04
C VAL A 53 -12.78 15.39 1.22
N ASN A 54 -14.11 15.48 1.17
CA ASN A 54 -14.95 14.91 2.21
C ASN A 54 -15.23 13.43 1.90
N PHE A 55 -14.69 12.55 2.71
CA PHE A 55 -14.85 11.10 2.61
C PHE A 55 -16.04 10.56 3.42
N SER A 56 -17.00 11.40 3.78
CA SER A 56 -18.20 10.96 4.49
C SER A 56 -19.09 10.03 3.67
N ASN A 57 -18.98 10.10 2.34
CA ASN A 57 -19.70 9.19 1.44
C ASN A 57 -18.86 7.94 1.17
N PRO A 58 -19.37 6.72 1.46
CA PRO A 58 -18.71 5.45 1.18
C PRO A 58 -18.28 5.29 -0.29
N ILE A 59 -19.13 5.71 -1.21
CA ILE A 59 -18.87 5.62 -2.66
C ILE A 59 -17.64 6.46 -3.03
N MET A 60 -17.54 7.68 -2.50
CA MET A 60 -16.38 8.54 -2.71
C MET A 60 -15.10 7.94 -2.12
N THR A 61 -15.18 7.31 -0.96
CA THR A 61 -14.04 6.62 -0.34
C THR A 61 -13.50 5.51 -1.24
N ILE A 62 -14.38 4.70 -1.83
CA ILE A 62 -14.00 3.61 -2.75
C ILE A 62 -13.46 4.18 -4.07
N LEU A 63 -14.13 5.19 -4.65
CA LEU A 63 -13.71 5.80 -5.91
C LEU A 63 -12.33 6.45 -5.80
N PHE A 64 -12.03 7.12 -4.68
CA PHE A 64 -10.75 7.75 -4.42
C PHE A 64 -9.69 6.80 -3.85
N LEU A 65 -10.02 5.52 -3.58
CA LEU A 65 -9.08 4.57 -3.01
C LEU A 65 -7.79 4.40 -3.82
N PRO A 66 -7.79 4.29 -5.16
CA PRO A 66 -6.55 4.21 -5.94
C PRO A 66 -5.65 5.43 -5.75
N VAL A 67 -6.24 6.63 -5.72
CA VAL A 67 -5.51 7.89 -5.49
C VAL A 67 -4.92 7.89 -4.07
N ARG A 68 -5.70 7.47 -3.08
CA ARG A 68 -5.22 7.36 -1.68
C ARG A 68 -4.08 6.35 -1.55
N MET A 69 -4.13 5.23 -2.28
CA MET A 69 -3.02 4.25 -2.32
C MET A 69 -1.74 4.87 -2.86
N LEU A 70 -1.81 5.69 -3.92
CA LEU A 70 -0.65 6.42 -4.45
C LEU A 70 -0.09 7.42 -3.42
N TYR A 71 -0.96 8.20 -2.80
CA TYR A 71 -0.55 9.12 -1.74
C TYR A 71 0.04 8.37 -0.55
N PHE A 72 -0.60 7.31 -0.09
CA PHE A 72 -0.10 6.48 1.00
C PHE A 72 1.29 5.93 0.70
N MET A 73 1.55 5.44 -0.51
CA MET A 73 2.80 4.79 -0.89
C MET A 73 3.95 5.77 -1.17
N TYR A 74 3.66 6.98 -1.71
CA TYR A 74 4.70 7.82 -2.29
C TYR A 74 4.79 9.23 -1.70
N THR A 75 3.97 9.59 -0.71
CA THR A 75 4.15 10.88 -0.01
C THR A 75 5.28 10.81 1.04
N PRO A 76 5.96 11.93 1.33
CA PRO A 76 5.73 13.26 0.77
C PRO A 76 6.29 13.41 -0.65
N PHE A 77 5.54 14.12 -1.50
CA PHE A 77 6.07 14.54 -2.79
C PHE A 77 6.99 15.77 -2.64
N PRO A 78 7.90 16.06 -3.60
CA PRO A 78 8.84 17.18 -3.48
C PRO A 78 8.18 18.53 -3.17
N TRP A 79 6.97 18.78 -3.71
CA TRP A 79 6.21 20.02 -3.47
C TRP A 79 5.50 20.07 -2.11
N MET A 80 5.51 18.98 -1.36
CA MET A 80 4.91 18.90 -0.02
C MET A 80 5.91 19.16 1.09
N LEU A 81 7.19 19.28 0.77
CA LEU A 81 8.27 19.50 1.73
C LEU A 81 8.16 20.88 2.34
N ARG A 82 8.13 20.96 3.68
CA ARG A 82 8.03 22.20 4.44
C ARG A 82 9.06 22.31 5.56
N ALA A 83 9.75 21.22 5.88
CA ALA A 83 10.79 21.15 6.88
C ALA A 83 11.87 20.15 6.46
N VAL A 84 13.08 20.31 7.03
CA VAL A 84 14.22 19.41 6.78
C VAL A 84 13.88 17.95 7.11
N VAL A 85 13.09 17.72 8.13
CA VAL A 85 12.61 16.37 8.53
C VAL A 85 11.81 15.69 7.41
N ASP A 86 11.13 16.45 6.57
CA ASP A 86 10.34 15.91 5.46
C ASP A 86 11.23 15.27 4.37
N LEU A 87 12.52 15.63 4.31
CA LEU A 87 13.50 15.00 3.40
C LEU A 87 13.70 13.51 3.71
N VAL A 88 13.65 13.12 4.98
CA VAL A 88 13.72 11.70 5.37
C VAL A 88 12.53 10.94 4.76
N GLY A 89 11.35 11.53 4.82
CA GLY A 89 10.15 10.96 4.20
C GLY A 89 10.24 10.88 2.67
N LEU A 90 10.87 11.87 2.03
CA LEU A 90 11.12 11.84 0.59
C LEU A 90 12.07 10.70 0.20
N PHE A 91 13.13 10.50 0.97
CA PHE A 91 14.07 9.39 0.75
C PHE A 91 13.36 8.03 0.87
N ASP A 92 12.53 7.88 1.89
CA ASP A 92 11.66 6.72 2.08
C ASP A 92 10.74 6.51 0.87
N ALA A 93 10.07 7.57 0.37
CA ALA A 93 9.20 7.49 -0.80
C ALA A 93 9.96 7.02 -2.07
N VAL A 94 11.18 7.50 -2.31
CA VAL A 94 12.02 7.06 -3.44
C VAL A 94 12.35 5.57 -3.33
N LEU A 95 12.65 5.09 -2.12
CA LEU A 95 12.89 3.66 -1.87
C LEU A 95 11.66 2.81 -2.22
N TYR A 96 10.47 3.24 -1.81
CA TYR A 96 9.23 2.53 -2.15
C TYR A 96 8.89 2.59 -3.64
N ILE A 97 9.21 3.68 -4.35
CA ILE A 97 9.12 3.74 -5.81
C ILE A 97 10.02 2.68 -6.44
N TYR A 98 11.28 2.60 -6.00
CA TYR A 98 12.22 1.58 -6.50
C TYR A 98 11.68 0.16 -6.33
N PHE A 99 11.23 -0.21 -5.12
CA PHE A 99 10.66 -1.54 -4.87
C PHE A 99 9.40 -1.80 -5.70
N SER A 100 8.51 -0.80 -5.84
CA SER A 100 7.31 -0.91 -6.66
C SER A 100 7.63 -1.20 -8.13
N VAL A 101 8.66 -0.55 -8.68
CA VAL A 101 9.14 -0.80 -10.05
C VAL A 101 9.70 -2.22 -10.19
N GLN A 102 10.45 -2.71 -9.21
CA GLN A 102 10.98 -4.08 -9.22
C GLN A 102 9.86 -5.12 -9.13
N ILE A 103 8.89 -4.91 -8.25
CA ILE A 103 7.70 -5.76 -8.11
C ILE A 103 6.93 -5.79 -9.43
N TYR A 104 6.68 -4.63 -10.04
CA TYR A 104 6.00 -4.54 -11.33
C TYR A 104 6.73 -5.32 -12.43
N LYS A 105 8.05 -5.14 -12.56
CA LYS A 105 8.86 -5.86 -13.55
C LYS A 105 8.80 -7.37 -13.34
N LYS A 106 8.89 -7.83 -12.09
CA LYS A 106 8.82 -9.25 -11.75
C LYS A 106 7.44 -9.83 -12.05
N THR A 107 6.38 -9.18 -11.57
CA THR A 107 5.00 -9.62 -11.79
C THR A 107 4.67 -9.67 -13.29
N ARG A 108 5.07 -8.64 -14.05
CA ARG A 108 4.89 -8.63 -15.51
C ARG A 108 5.64 -9.77 -16.20
N LYS A 109 6.86 -10.10 -15.77
CA LYS A 109 7.63 -11.23 -16.30
C LYS A 109 6.94 -12.57 -16.04
N ILE A 110 6.47 -12.77 -14.82
CA ILE A 110 5.73 -13.98 -14.40
C ILE A 110 4.44 -14.15 -15.21
N LEU A 111 3.69 -13.06 -15.42
CA LEU A 111 2.46 -13.11 -16.22
C LEU A 111 2.69 -13.41 -17.71
N ARG A 112 3.87 -13.06 -18.24
CA ARG A 112 4.23 -13.34 -19.64
C ARG A 112 4.69 -14.79 -19.84
N ASP A 113 5.39 -15.37 -18.88
CA ASP A 113 5.95 -16.71 -18.97
C ASP A 113 5.85 -17.42 -17.62
N PRO A 114 4.65 -17.96 -17.29
CA PRO A 114 4.40 -18.60 -16.00
C PRO A 114 5.23 -19.87 -15.76
N ASN A 115 5.65 -20.56 -16.83
CA ASN A 115 6.36 -21.83 -16.73
C ASN A 115 7.85 -21.67 -16.36
N LYS A 116 8.36 -20.44 -16.42
CA LYS A 116 9.78 -20.15 -16.18
C LYS A 116 10.12 -19.89 -14.71
N ASP A 117 9.14 -19.70 -13.87
CA ASP A 117 9.32 -19.40 -12.44
C ASP A 117 8.60 -20.45 -11.60
N SER A 118 9.32 -21.20 -10.78
CA SER A 118 8.73 -22.25 -9.92
C SER A 118 7.83 -21.70 -8.83
N ASN A 119 7.97 -20.42 -8.48
CA ASN A 119 7.28 -19.78 -7.36
C ASN A 119 6.15 -18.83 -7.78
N VAL A 120 5.63 -18.98 -9.02
CA VAL A 120 4.60 -18.08 -9.58
C VAL A 120 3.41 -17.88 -8.64
N LYS A 121 2.83 -18.98 -8.14
CA LYS A 121 1.63 -18.91 -7.27
C LYS A 121 1.92 -18.15 -5.98
N PHE A 122 3.09 -18.39 -5.38
CA PHE A 122 3.49 -17.74 -4.14
C PHE A 122 3.73 -16.23 -4.33
N VAL A 123 4.44 -15.84 -5.39
CA VAL A 123 4.69 -14.43 -5.70
C VAL A 123 3.40 -13.68 -6.00
N LEU A 124 2.48 -14.28 -6.77
CA LEU A 124 1.19 -13.67 -7.04
C LEU A 124 0.31 -13.57 -5.78
N LEU A 125 0.36 -14.56 -4.90
CA LEU A 125 -0.32 -14.49 -3.61
C LEU A 125 0.21 -13.31 -2.78
N LEU A 126 1.53 -13.19 -2.62
CA LEU A 126 2.15 -12.10 -1.88
C LEU A 126 1.83 -10.72 -2.51
N PHE A 127 1.82 -10.63 -3.83
CA PHE A 127 1.44 -9.41 -4.54
C PHE A 127 0.01 -8.97 -4.21
N TRP A 128 -0.96 -9.90 -4.22
CA TRP A 128 -2.34 -9.59 -3.87
C TRP A 128 -2.51 -9.24 -2.38
N VAL A 129 -1.83 -9.97 -1.50
CA VAL A 129 -1.80 -9.63 -0.05
C VAL A 129 -1.25 -8.24 0.16
N LEU A 130 -0.14 -7.88 -0.51
CA LEU A 130 0.44 -6.54 -0.46
C LEU A 130 -0.55 -5.46 -0.90
N LEU A 131 -1.25 -5.66 -2.03
CA LEU A 131 -2.24 -4.70 -2.53
C LEU A 131 -3.42 -4.51 -1.55
N ILE A 132 -3.92 -5.60 -0.96
CA ILE A 132 -5.00 -5.54 0.02
C ILE A 132 -4.55 -4.74 1.26
N ILE A 133 -3.36 -5.01 1.79
CA ILE A 133 -2.83 -4.31 2.96
C ILE A 133 -2.62 -2.81 2.64
N ILE A 134 -2.08 -2.47 1.47
CA ILE A 134 -1.94 -1.08 1.02
C ILE A 134 -3.31 -0.40 0.96
N ALA A 135 -4.31 -1.04 0.38
CA ALA A 135 -5.67 -0.50 0.28
C ALA A 135 -6.29 -0.25 1.67
N MET A 136 -6.13 -1.19 2.61
CA MET A 136 -6.62 -1.04 3.98
C MET A 136 -5.96 0.15 4.69
N PHE A 137 -4.64 0.27 4.65
CA PHE A 137 -3.95 1.40 5.27
C PHE A 137 -4.25 2.72 4.57
N ALA A 138 -4.33 2.74 3.24
CA ALA A 138 -4.67 3.93 2.48
C ALA A 138 -6.08 4.43 2.79
N ALA A 139 -7.04 3.53 3.04
CA ALA A 139 -8.41 3.89 3.39
C ALA A 139 -8.53 4.67 4.71
N VAL A 140 -7.65 4.41 5.67
CA VAL A 140 -7.70 5.05 7.01
C VAL A 140 -6.68 6.16 7.20
N THR A 141 -5.66 6.25 6.33
CA THR A 141 -4.54 7.19 6.49
C THR A 141 -4.71 8.39 5.56
N SER A 142 -4.65 9.60 6.10
CA SER A 142 -4.68 10.88 5.36
C SER A 142 -3.53 11.81 5.75
N ASN A 143 -2.47 11.25 6.37
CA ASN A 143 -1.31 11.99 6.86
C ASN A 143 -0.03 11.21 6.52
N TYR A 144 0.95 11.87 5.85
CA TYR A 144 2.16 11.18 5.41
C TYR A 144 3.07 10.74 6.57
N GLY A 145 3.05 11.41 7.72
CA GLY A 145 3.80 10.95 8.90
C GLY A 145 3.29 9.60 9.42
N THR A 146 1.98 9.40 9.40
CA THR A 146 1.36 8.10 9.72
C THR A 146 1.60 7.09 8.60
N ALA A 147 1.54 7.51 7.34
CA ALA A 147 1.81 6.66 6.19
C ALA A 147 3.23 6.05 6.25
N ILE A 148 4.26 6.84 6.55
CA ILE A 148 5.65 6.37 6.70
C ILE A 148 5.74 5.25 7.74
N ARG A 149 5.10 5.41 8.91
CA ARG A 149 5.10 4.38 9.98
C ARG A 149 4.42 3.08 9.53
N HIS A 150 3.36 3.16 8.76
CA HIS A 150 2.64 1.97 8.28
C HIS A 150 3.35 1.31 7.10
N ARG A 151 4.01 2.06 6.23
CA ARG A 151 4.79 1.53 5.11
C ARG A 151 5.92 0.60 5.56
N CYS A 152 6.59 0.90 6.65
CA CYS A 152 7.65 0.03 7.19
C CYS A 152 7.18 -1.41 7.39
N LYS A 153 5.88 -1.63 7.68
CA LYS A 153 5.30 -2.97 7.85
C LYS A 153 5.16 -3.73 6.53
N LEU A 154 5.14 -3.04 5.38
CA LEU A 154 5.04 -3.63 4.05
C LEU A 154 6.39 -4.09 3.52
N PHE A 155 7.47 -3.52 4.05
CA PHE A 155 8.83 -3.75 3.58
C PHE A 155 9.23 -5.24 3.53
N PRO A 156 8.97 -6.08 4.55
CA PRO A 156 9.28 -7.50 4.50
C PRO A 156 8.57 -8.23 3.35
N ILE A 157 7.30 -7.92 3.08
CA ILE A 157 6.53 -8.52 1.99
C ILE A 157 7.13 -8.11 0.64
N MET A 158 7.49 -6.84 0.49
CA MET A 158 8.12 -6.33 -0.74
C MET A 158 9.47 -7.00 -0.98
N LEU A 159 10.28 -7.20 0.06
CA LEU A 159 11.54 -7.92 -0.03
C LEU A 159 11.35 -9.38 -0.42
N LEU A 160 10.36 -10.09 0.14
CA LEU A 160 10.05 -11.47 -0.24
C LEU A 160 9.66 -11.58 -1.72
N ILE A 161 8.92 -10.60 -2.24
CA ILE A 161 8.56 -10.60 -3.67
C ILE A 161 9.79 -10.38 -4.57
N VAL A 162 10.74 -9.53 -4.18
CA VAL A 162 11.84 -9.08 -5.06
C VAL A 162 13.16 -9.82 -4.79
N GLY A 163 13.31 -10.49 -3.65
CA GLY A 163 14.57 -10.98 -3.12
C GLY A 163 15.40 -11.81 -4.11
N ASP A 164 14.81 -12.82 -4.74
CA ASP A 164 15.49 -13.67 -5.73
C ASP A 164 15.88 -12.91 -7.02
N THR A 165 15.19 -11.83 -7.33
CA THR A 165 15.55 -10.97 -8.48
C THR A 165 16.79 -10.14 -8.17
N LEU A 166 16.90 -9.64 -6.95
CA LEU A 166 18.04 -8.87 -6.49
C LEU A 166 19.30 -9.75 -6.39
N GLU A 167 19.16 -10.96 -5.88
CA GLU A 167 20.25 -11.95 -5.82
C GLU A 167 20.80 -12.26 -7.21
N LYS A 168 19.94 -12.55 -8.19
CA LYS A 168 20.34 -12.80 -9.58
C LYS A 168 21.01 -11.59 -10.24
N GLN A 169 20.60 -10.38 -9.90
CA GLN A 169 21.26 -9.16 -10.41
C GLN A 169 22.65 -8.98 -9.79
N HIS A 170 22.80 -9.29 -8.51
CA HIS A 170 24.08 -9.21 -7.82
C HIS A 170 25.08 -10.23 -8.37
N SER A 171 24.68 -11.49 -8.51
CA SER A 171 25.49 -12.55 -9.07
C SER A 171 25.99 -12.25 -10.49
N ARG A 172 25.14 -11.68 -11.36
CA ARG A 172 25.53 -11.26 -12.70
C ARG A 172 26.59 -10.15 -12.70
N LYS A 173 26.53 -9.22 -11.76
CA LYS A 173 27.52 -8.14 -11.65
C LYS A 173 28.85 -8.65 -11.09
N SER A 174 28.83 -9.60 -10.16
CA SER A 174 30.04 -10.21 -9.59
C SER A 174 30.80 -11.02 -10.63
N GLY A 175 30.12 -11.81 -11.46
CA GLY A 175 30.76 -12.61 -12.52
C GLY A 175 31.38 -11.79 -13.68
N TYR A 176 31.11 -10.48 -13.76
CA TYR A 176 31.71 -9.58 -14.77
C TYR A 176 33.07 -9.04 -14.32
N HIS A 177 33.45 -9.22 -13.04
CA HIS A 177 34.74 -8.77 -12.50
C HIS A 177 35.79 -9.89 -12.43
N GLU A 178 35.44 -11.13 -12.78
CA GLU A 178 36.35 -12.30 -12.76
C GLU A 178 36.89 -12.70 -14.13
N ASN A 179 36.57 -11.97 -15.20
CA ASN A 179 37.12 -12.13 -16.56
C ASN A 179 37.84 -10.84 -17.00
#